data_223717abd023e7f5326fbd6444e49aa3
#
_entry.id   223717abd023e7f5326fbd6444e49aa3
#
_cell.length_a   1.000
_cell.length_b   1.000
_cell.length_c   1.000
_cell.angle_alpha   90.00
_cell.angle_beta   90.00
_cell.angle_gamma   90.00
#
_symmetry.space_group_name_H-M   'P 1'
#
loop_
_entity.id
_entity.type
_entity.pdbx_description
1 polymer ?
#
loop_
_entity_poly.entity_id
_entity_poly.type
_entity_poly.pdbx_seq_one_letter_code
_entity_poly.pdbx_strand_id
1 'polypeptide(L)'
;MRQVIGGLAACLFLVGCGVPDRPAADASRGTPVVLQLNWFPEAEHGGFYTALVEKLAAAEGLALEIRPGGRAAPIASELAAGRVQFAVANAEDVVMFRSQGADIVTVMAACQRHPRCLLMRTDSGVKSFEDLGRKGMTLQVQQGHAFLEFMRKKGLLVGVREVPYTGGVALTVHDPKMAQQGYVYSEPLLARQEGAEITTLMLSDIGFDPYSSVLVTTGKLVREEPDLVRRMVAAAIAGWQRYLADPAATNAHLLKVNPEGVAPEMLARGVEILRGLCLPDGMPPERLGTMTAARWDELLAQMTALDPSLAGKVKAADCYTLEFLQK
;
A
#
# COMPACT_ATOMS: atom_id res chain seq x y z
N MET A 1 47.07 77.62 4.43
CA MET A 1 46.92 76.95 5.72
C MET A 1 45.49 77.11 6.16
N ARG A 2 44.68 76.12 5.91
CA ARG A 2 43.39 75.85 6.58
C ARG A 2 43.02 74.39 6.27
N GLN A 3 43.04 73.56 7.26
CA GLN A 3 42.56 72.19 7.25
C GLN A 3 41.05 72.21 7.22
N VAL A 4 40.44 71.39 6.33
CA VAL A 4 38.98 71.07 6.34
C VAL A 4 38.89 69.64 6.66
N ILE A 5 38.30 69.34 7.84
CA ILE A 5 37.96 68.00 8.35
C ILE A 5 36.60 67.68 7.73
N GLY A 6 36.53 66.64 6.87
CA GLY A 6 35.29 66.12 6.35
C GLY A 6 34.85 64.90 7.18
N GLY A 7 33.71 65.03 7.86
CA GLY A 7 33.08 63.92 8.62
C GLY A 7 32.38 62.98 7.66
N LEU A 8 32.71 61.68 7.80
CA LEU A 8 32.01 60.56 7.13
C LEU A 8 30.85 60.09 8.00
N ALA A 9 29.62 60.32 7.57
CA ALA A 9 28.42 59.77 8.17
C ALA A 9 28.19 58.33 7.63
N ALA A 10 28.32 57.33 8.48
CA ALA A 10 28.00 55.96 8.15
C ALA A 10 26.49 55.71 8.33
N CYS A 11 25.78 55.56 7.21
CA CYS A 11 24.39 55.05 7.21
C CYS A 11 24.39 53.54 7.38
N LEU A 12 23.99 53.05 8.54
CA LEU A 12 23.64 51.64 8.75
C LEU A 12 22.29 51.37 8.08
N PHE A 13 22.29 50.60 6.99
CA PHE A 13 21.10 49.98 6.45
C PHE A 13 20.86 48.68 7.20
N LEU A 14 19.83 48.66 8.05
CA LEU A 14 19.23 47.46 8.59
C LEU A 14 18.43 46.73 7.49
N VAL A 15 19.04 45.72 6.87
CA VAL A 15 18.32 44.79 6.00
C VAL A 15 17.52 43.86 6.88
N GLY A 16 16.23 44.12 7.03
CA GLY A 16 15.28 43.22 7.63
C GLY A 16 15.09 42.01 6.72
N CYS A 17 15.60 40.83 7.11
CA CYS A 17 15.25 39.57 6.48
C CYS A 17 13.76 39.28 6.79
N GLY A 18 12.87 39.72 5.92
CA GLY A 18 11.48 39.31 5.91
C GLY A 18 11.46 37.82 5.50
N VAL A 19 11.04 36.95 6.41
CA VAL A 19 10.65 35.58 6.08
C VAL A 19 9.49 35.69 5.07
N PRO A 20 9.57 35.04 3.90
CA PRO A 20 8.45 35.12 2.96
C PRO A 20 7.21 34.51 3.61
N ASP A 21 6.17 35.31 3.78
CA ASP A 21 4.86 34.86 4.18
C ASP A 21 4.43 33.74 3.22
N ARG A 22 4.22 32.56 3.77
CA ARG A 22 3.61 31.45 3.04
C ARG A 22 2.21 31.95 2.65
N PRO A 23 1.83 32.00 1.36
CA PRO A 23 0.53 32.50 0.97
C PRO A 23 -0.53 31.70 1.72
N ALA A 24 -1.43 32.40 2.40
CA ALA A 24 -2.58 31.79 3.07
C ALA A 24 -3.31 30.89 2.07
N ALA A 25 -3.41 29.61 2.36
CA ALA A 25 -4.12 28.65 1.51
C ALA A 25 -5.53 29.18 1.30
N ASP A 26 -5.94 29.30 0.04
CA ASP A 26 -7.30 29.69 -0.33
C ASP A 26 -8.28 28.67 0.31
N ALA A 27 -8.96 29.06 1.36
CA ALA A 27 -9.85 28.21 2.14
C ALA A 27 -11.00 27.60 1.28
N SER A 28 -11.19 28.10 0.06
CA SER A 28 -12.16 27.58 -0.91
C SER A 28 -11.68 26.27 -1.60
N ARG A 29 -10.39 25.91 -1.52
CA ARG A 29 -9.80 24.77 -2.22
C ARG A 29 -9.52 23.54 -1.34
N GLY A 30 -9.78 23.62 -0.05
CA GLY A 30 -9.44 22.56 0.91
C GLY A 30 -7.95 22.46 1.26
N THR A 31 -7.60 21.66 2.28
CA THR A 31 -6.22 21.40 2.69
C THR A 31 -5.53 20.47 1.67
N PRO A 32 -4.42 20.87 1.05
CA PRO A 32 -3.70 20.01 0.11
C PRO A 32 -3.17 18.75 0.79
N VAL A 33 -3.45 17.60 0.19
CA VAL A 33 -3.01 16.27 0.66
C VAL A 33 -2.58 15.44 -0.53
N VAL A 34 -1.40 14.82 -0.44
CA VAL A 34 -0.89 13.90 -1.44
C VAL A 34 -0.84 12.50 -0.87
N LEU A 35 -1.48 11.55 -1.57
CA LEU A 35 -1.44 10.12 -1.32
C LEU A 35 -0.57 9.43 -2.37
N GLN A 36 0.51 8.79 -1.96
CA GLN A 36 1.36 7.98 -2.82
C GLN A 36 0.88 6.53 -2.85
N LEU A 37 0.62 5.97 -4.02
CA LEU A 37 0.32 4.55 -4.17
C LEU A 37 1.62 3.72 -4.18
N ASN A 38 1.51 2.47 -3.74
CA ASN A 38 2.60 1.48 -3.76
C ASN A 38 2.76 0.79 -5.11
N TRP A 39 1.72 0.81 -5.96
CA TRP A 39 1.69 0.16 -7.27
C TRP A 39 0.97 1.03 -8.31
N PHE A 40 0.87 0.54 -9.54
CA PHE A 40 0.05 1.17 -10.58
C PHE A 40 -1.42 1.22 -10.15
N PRO A 41 -2.20 2.21 -10.64
CA PRO A 41 -3.62 2.33 -10.31
C PRO A 41 -4.42 1.10 -10.72
N GLU A 42 -4.88 0.31 -9.78
CA GLU A 42 -5.68 -0.89 -9.96
C GLU A 42 -6.87 -0.93 -8.99
N ALA A 43 -7.67 -1.99 -9.03
CA ALA A 43 -8.82 -2.18 -8.13
C ALA A 43 -8.43 -2.08 -6.64
N GLU A 44 -7.23 -2.50 -6.26
CA GLU A 44 -6.71 -2.39 -4.88
C GLU A 44 -6.58 -0.96 -4.36
N HIS A 45 -6.63 0.03 -5.22
CA HIS A 45 -6.60 1.46 -4.87
C HIS A 45 -7.98 2.12 -5.02
N GLY A 46 -8.99 1.33 -5.41
CA GLY A 46 -10.29 1.85 -5.79
C GLY A 46 -10.96 2.69 -4.72
N GLY A 47 -10.88 2.30 -3.44
CA GLY A 47 -11.46 3.08 -2.35
C GLY A 47 -10.83 4.47 -2.22
N PHE A 48 -9.51 4.58 -2.40
CA PHE A 48 -8.82 5.88 -2.36
C PHE A 48 -9.19 6.74 -3.57
N TYR A 49 -9.28 6.13 -4.76
CA TYR A 49 -9.75 6.85 -5.94
C TYR A 49 -11.23 7.24 -5.85
N THR A 50 -12.09 6.44 -5.21
CA THR A 50 -13.48 6.81 -4.94
C THR A 50 -13.56 8.05 -4.04
N ALA A 51 -12.71 8.13 -3.02
CA ALA A 51 -12.62 9.32 -2.17
C ALA A 51 -12.30 10.60 -2.99
N LEU A 52 -11.51 10.47 -4.05
CA LEU A 52 -11.22 11.57 -4.99
C LEU A 52 -12.36 11.81 -5.97
N VAL A 53 -12.79 10.78 -6.72
CA VAL A 53 -13.73 10.87 -7.85
C VAL A 53 -15.12 11.31 -7.41
N GLU A 54 -15.60 10.77 -6.29
CA GLU A 54 -16.91 11.12 -5.70
C GLU A 54 -16.81 12.29 -4.72
N LYS A 55 -15.65 12.97 -4.66
CA LYS A 55 -15.42 14.17 -3.84
C LYS A 55 -15.60 13.96 -2.33
N LEU A 56 -15.47 12.72 -1.83
CA LEU A 56 -15.58 12.43 -0.40
C LEU A 56 -14.44 13.09 0.39
N ALA A 57 -13.22 13.12 -0.17
CA ALA A 57 -12.11 13.86 0.41
C ALA A 57 -12.38 15.38 0.44
N ALA A 58 -13.01 15.92 -0.61
CA ALA A 58 -13.37 17.32 -0.64
C ALA A 58 -14.47 17.68 0.39
N ALA A 59 -15.40 16.77 0.66
CA ALA A 59 -16.39 16.92 1.73
C ALA A 59 -15.75 16.99 3.12
N GLU A 60 -14.60 16.32 3.31
CA GLU A 60 -13.75 16.42 4.50
C GLU A 60 -12.81 17.66 4.46
N GLY A 61 -12.98 18.57 3.51
CA GLY A 61 -12.14 19.76 3.36
C GLY A 61 -10.71 19.46 2.88
N LEU A 62 -10.48 18.34 2.16
CA LEU A 62 -9.19 17.94 1.62
C LEU A 62 -9.14 18.18 0.11
N ALA A 63 -8.04 18.76 -0.37
CA ALA A 63 -7.68 18.79 -1.78
C ALA A 63 -6.74 17.61 -2.06
N LEU A 64 -7.32 16.41 -2.28
CA LEU A 64 -6.60 15.15 -2.44
C LEU A 64 -5.99 15.04 -3.83
N GLU A 65 -4.67 14.83 -3.89
CA GLU A 65 -3.92 14.36 -5.05
C GLU A 65 -3.50 12.90 -4.84
N ILE A 66 -3.71 12.04 -5.83
CA ILE A 66 -3.22 10.65 -5.79
C ILE A 66 -2.08 10.53 -6.80
N ARG A 67 -0.90 10.15 -6.32
CA ARG A 67 0.27 9.86 -7.16
C ARG A 67 0.35 8.36 -7.43
N PRO A 68 0.32 7.94 -8.69
CA PRO A 68 0.56 6.56 -9.06
C PRO A 68 1.89 6.05 -8.50
N GLY A 69 1.90 4.79 -8.11
CA GLY A 69 3.12 4.05 -7.77
C GLY A 69 3.68 3.29 -8.97
N GLY A 70 4.34 2.19 -8.69
CA GLY A 70 4.94 1.30 -9.66
C GLY A 70 5.91 0.32 -8.99
N ARG A 71 6.70 -0.41 -9.78
CA ARG A 71 7.58 -1.51 -9.32
C ARG A 71 8.57 -1.12 -8.20
N ALA A 72 8.88 0.17 -8.03
CA ALA A 72 9.84 0.67 -7.06
C ALA A 72 9.36 1.98 -6.42
N ALA A 73 8.07 2.07 -6.07
CA ALA A 73 7.51 3.26 -5.42
C ALA A 73 8.25 3.55 -4.09
N PRO A 74 8.87 4.73 -3.93
CA PRO A 74 9.76 5.02 -2.80
C PRO A 74 8.98 5.51 -1.56
N ILE A 75 8.03 4.71 -1.06
CA ILE A 75 7.07 5.06 -0.02
C ILE A 75 7.72 5.71 1.20
N ALA A 76 8.70 5.02 1.81
CA ALA A 76 9.31 5.48 3.06
C ALA A 76 10.04 6.81 2.89
N SER A 77 10.77 6.99 1.78
CA SER A 77 11.54 8.22 1.53
C SER A 77 10.65 9.41 1.14
N GLU A 78 9.55 9.18 0.44
CA GLU A 78 8.57 10.24 0.10
C GLU A 78 7.88 10.78 1.36
N LEU A 79 7.45 9.87 2.26
CA LEU A 79 6.87 10.24 3.55
C LEU A 79 7.88 10.94 4.45
N ALA A 80 9.09 10.40 4.59
CA ALA A 80 10.14 10.98 5.43
C ALA A 80 10.56 12.39 4.97
N ALA A 81 10.57 12.62 3.67
CA ALA A 81 10.87 13.93 3.08
C ALA A 81 9.70 14.93 3.13
N GLY A 82 8.50 14.49 3.56
CA GLY A 82 7.29 15.31 3.60
C GLY A 82 6.75 15.68 2.21
N ARG A 83 7.20 15.00 1.14
CA ARG A 83 6.71 15.22 -0.22
C ARG A 83 5.31 14.66 -0.43
N VAL A 84 4.94 13.67 0.37
CA VAL A 84 3.58 13.14 0.48
C VAL A 84 3.18 13.07 1.95
N GLN A 85 1.91 13.24 2.25
CA GLN A 85 1.36 13.16 3.61
C GLN A 85 0.93 11.76 3.96
N PHE A 86 0.46 11.02 2.97
CA PHE A 86 -0.02 9.65 3.12
C PHE A 86 0.53 8.76 2.02
N ALA A 87 0.56 7.46 2.29
CA ALA A 87 0.88 6.46 1.28
C ALA A 87 0.09 5.17 1.51
N VAL A 88 0.07 4.31 0.49
CA VAL A 88 -0.43 2.94 0.58
C VAL A 88 0.76 1.99 0.75
N ALA A 89 0.61 1.00 1.63
CA ALA A 89 1.62 -0.04 1.87
C ALA A 89 0.94 -1.36 2.28
N ASN A 90 1.71 -2.38 2.60
CA ASN A 90 1.24 -3.56 3.34
C ASN A 90 1.79 -3.53 4.77
N ALA A 91 1.16 -4.25 5.69
CA ALA A 91 1.54 -4.20 7.10
C ALA A 91 2.97 -4.71 7.35
N GLU A 92 3.41 -5.74 6.61
CA GLU A 92 4.79 -6.25 6.68
C GLU A 92 5.82 -5.22 6.19
N ASP A 93 5.47 -4.39 5.22
CA ASP A 93 6.34 -3.30 4.75
C ASP A 93 6.53 -2.25 5.85
N VAL A 94 5.48 -1.94 6.62
CA VAL A 94 5.54 -0.99 7.74
C VAL A 94 6.50 -1.49 8.82
N VAL A 95 6.47 -2.79 9.17
CA VAL A 95 7.43 -3.39 10.11
C VAL A 95 8.86 -3.23 9.58
N MET A 96 9.09 -3.45 8.29
CA MET A 96 10.41 -3.28 7.67
C MET A 96 10.86 -1.82 7.66
N PHE A 97 9.98 -0.87 7.31
CA PHE A 97 10.29 0.58 7.36
C PHE A 97 10.66 1.01 8.78
N ARG A 98 9.91 0.56 9.78
CA ARG A 98 10.21 0.82 11.20
C ARG A 98 11.56 0.24 11.62
N SER A 99 11.90 -0.97 11.18
CA SER A 99 13.19 -1.61 11.47
C SER A 99 14.39 -0.84 10.92
N GLN A 100 14.16 -0.07 9.87
CA GLN A 100 15.14 0.83 9.24
C GLN A 100 15.14 2.24 9.83
N GLY A 101 14.34 2.48 10.87
CA GLY A 101 14.27 3.76 11.58
C GLY A 101 13.28 4.78 11.01
N ALA A 102 12.45 4.39 10.01
CA ALA A 102 11.44 5.29 9.47
C ALA A 102 10.26 5.46 10.47
N ASP A 103 9.83 6.71 10.71
CA ASP A 103 8.69 7.01 11.60
C ASP A 103 7.35 6.87 10.85
N ILE A 104 7.05 5.64 10.38
CA ILE A 104 5.84 5.34 9.62
C ILE A 104 4.82 4.61 10.49
N VAL A 105 3.56 5.05 10.44
CA VAL A 105 2.44 4.55 11.25
C VAL A 105 1.27 4.23 10.34
N THR A 106 0.66 3.07 10.52
CA THR A 106 -0.59 2.67 9.88
C THR A 106 -1.77 3.30 10.62
N VAL A 107 -2.67 3.93 9.87
CA VAL A 107 -3.85 4.60 10.42
C VAL A 107 -5.17 3.93 10.02
N MET A 108 -5.13 3.01 9.03
CA MET A 108 -6.29 2.26 8.55
C MET A 108 -5.81 1.05 7.73
N ALA A 109 -6.57 -0.06 7.75
CA ALA A 109 -6.32 -1.24 6.91
C ALA A 109 -7.55 -1.56 6.05
N ALA A 110 -7.46 -1.40 4.73
CA ALA A 110 -8.57 -1.70 3.84
C ALA A 110 -8.81 -3.21 3.72
N CYS A 111 -7.78 -3.99 3.41
CA CYS A 111 -7.90 -5.44 3.28
C CYS A 111 -7.59 -6.15 4.60
N GLN A 112 -8.57 -6.90 5.09
CA GLN A 112 -8.47 -7.72 6.30
C GLN A 112 -7.78 -9.06 6.02
N ARG A 113 -7.90 -9.60 4.78
CA ARG A 113 -7.12 -10.76 4.32
C ARG A 113 -6.10 -10.33 3.27
N HIS A 114 -4.91 -10.91 3.36
CA HIS A 114 -3.83 -10.59 2.43
C HIS A 114 -4.10 -11.19 1.04
N PRO A 115 -4.02 -10.40 -0.04
CA PRO A 115 -4.33 -10.86 -1.40
C PRO A 115 -3.23 -11.71 -2.04
N ARG A 116 -2.06 -11.84 -1.40
CA ARG A 116 -0.92 -12.57 -1.96
C ARG A 116 -1.25 -14.01 -2.25
N CYS A 117 -1.00 -14.43 -3.48
CA CYS A 117 -1.15 -15.80 -3.91
C CYS A 117 0.04 -16.24 -4.76
N LEU A 118 0.17 -17.55 -4.93
CA LEU A 118 0.88 -18.12 -6.05
C LEU A 118 -0.14 -18.55 -7.11
N LEU A 119 0.18 -18.32 -8.36
CA LEU A 119 -0.66 -18.75 -9.48
C LEU A 119 0.17 -19.64 -10.42
N MET A 120 -0.50 -20.60 -11.02
CA MET A 120 0.04 -21.54 -11.99
C MET A 120 -1.08 -22.09 -12.86
N ARG A 121 -0.73 -22.68 -13.99
CA ARG A 121 -1.72 -23.34 -14.84
C ARG A 121 -2.36 -24.53 -14.09
N THR A 122 -3.67 -24.74 -14.31
CA THR A 122 -4.42 -25.83 -13.68
C THR A 122 -3.89 -27.19 -14.14
N ASP A 123 -3.47 -27.32 -15.39
CA ASP A 123 -2.89 -28.57 -15.94
C ASP A 123 -1.48 -28.88 -15.39
N SER A 124 -0.84 -27.98 -14.63
CA SER A 124 0.35 -28.31 -13.81
C SER A 124 0.03 -29.42 -12.80
N GLY A 125 -1.24 -29.55 -12.43
CA GLY A 125 -1.74 -30.48 -11.43
C GLY A 125 -1.31 -30.15 -9.98
N VAL A 126 -0.77 -28.94 -9.73
CA VAL A 126 -0.50 -28.40 -8.38
C VAL A 126 -1.81 -28.12 -7.68
N LYS A 127 -1.99 -28.64 -6.46
CA LYS A 127 -3.21 -28.47 -5.64
C LYS A 127 -2.89 -27.92 -4.23
N SER A 128 -1.62 -28.00 -3.82
CA SER A 128 -1.15 -27.48 -2.53
C SER A 128 0.24 -26.87 -2.68
N PHE A 129 0.71 -26.16 -1.65
CA PHE A 129 2.06 -25.58 -1.65
C PHE A 129 3.16 -26.67 -1.68
N GLU A 130 2.92 -27.84 -1.07
CA GLU A 130 3.86 -28.96 -1.07
C GLU A 130 4.02 -29.59 -2.47
N ASP A 131 3.00 -29.46 -3.32
CA ASP A 131 3.08 -29.97 -4.70
C ASP A 131 4.06 -29.17 -5.55
N LEU A 132 4.38 -27.92 -5.19
CA LEU A 132 5.35 -27.10 -5.93
C LEU A 132 6.70 -27.84 -6.05
N GLY A 133 7.24 -28.29 -4.94
CA GLY A 133 8.51 -29.04 -4.92
C GLY A 133 8.38 -30.46 -5.49
N ARG A 134 7.31 -31.20 -5.12
CA ARG A 134 7.06 -32.55 -5.62
C ARG A 134 6.98 -32.63 -7.14
N LYS A 135 6.47 -31.56 -7.78
CA LYS A 135 6.31 -31.49 -9.23
C LYS A 135 7.48 -30.77 -9.92
N GLY A 136 8.49 -30.32 -9.15
CA GLY A 136 9.66 -29.62 -9.66
C GLY A 136 9.28 -28.33 -10.39
N MET A 137 8.40 -27.52 -9.78
CA MET A 137 7.97 -26.25 -10.35
C MET A 137 9.11 -25.23 -10.33
N THR A 138 9.08 -24.31 -11.28
CA THR A 138 9.86 -23.08 -11.24
C THR A 138 8.99 -21.94 -10.77
N LEU A 139 9.41 -21.22 -9.71
CA LEU A 139 8.66 -20.14 -9.10
C LEU A 139 9.29 -18.78 -9.43
N GLN A 140 8.56 -17.91 -10.13
CA GLN A 140 8.93 -16.50 -10.31
C GLN A 140 8.54 -15.70 -9.09
N VAL A 141 9.53 -15.12 -8.41
CA VAL A 141 9.35 -14.32 -7.20
C VAL A 141 10.28 -13.12 -7.17
N GLN A 142 9.83 -12.07 -6.53
CA GLN A 142 10.67 -10.96 -6.14
C GLN A 142 11.33 -11.30 -4.80
N GLN A 143 12.65 -11.31 -4.76
CA GLN A 143 13.41 -11.61 -3.55
C GLN A 143 13.23 -10.51 -2.49
N GLY A 144 13.44 -10.88 -1.21
CA GLY A 144 13.40 -9.94 -0.09
C GLY A 144 12.01 -9.73 0.52
N HIS A 145 10.95 -10.35 -0.01
CA HIS A 145 9.63 -10.29 0.61
C HIS A 145 9.47 -11.30 1.75
N ALA A 146 8.83 -10.86 2.84
CA ALA A 146 8.61 -11.67 4.05
C ALA A 146 7.87 -12.99 3.77
N PHE A 147 6.90 -12.99 2.84
CA PHE A 147 6.16 -14.22 2.49
C PHE A 147 7.08 -15.32 1.93
N LEU A 148 8.14 -14.95 1.21
CA LEU A 148 9.07 -15.91 0.63
C LEU A 148 9.91 -16.59 1.73
N GLU A 149 10.40 -15.82 2.70
CA GLU A 149 11.09 -16.36 3.87
C GLU A 149 10.15 -17.23 4.72
N PHE A 150 8.88 -16.84 4.84
CA PHE A 150 7.86 -17.65 5.49
C PHE A 150 7.70 -19.02 4.80
N MET A 151 7.60 -19.05 3.48
CA MET A 151 7.51 -20.29 2.72
C MET A 151 8.78 -21.14 2.87
N ARG A 152 9.97 -20.52 2.85
CA ARG A 152 11.26 -21.22 3.08
C ARG A 152 11.28 -21.88 4.45
N LYS A 153 10.93 -21.13 5.49
CA LYS A 153 10.91 -21.63 6.87
C LYS A 153 9.93 -22.79 7.07
N LYS A 154 8.82 -22.77 6.33
CA LYS A 154 7.84 -23.89 6.32
C LYS A 154 8.29 -25.07 5.45
N GLY A 155 9.43 -25.00 4.77
CA GLY A 155 9.91 -26.04 3.87
C GLY A 155 9.14 -26.17 2.55
N LEU A 156 8.29 -25.20 2.22
CA LEU A 156 7.39 -25.24 1.06
C LEU A 156 8.12 -24.99 -0.28
N LEU A 157 9.38 -24.53 -0.23
CA LEU A 157 10.20 -24.29 -1.41
C LEU A 157 11.27 -25.38 -1.64
N VAL A 158 11.26 -26.46 -0.86
CA VAL A 158 12.16 -27.60 -1.10
C VAL A 158 11.82 -28.24 -2.45
N GLY A 159 12.83 -28.33 -3.35
CA GLY A 159 12.64 -28.84 -4.72
C GLY A 159 12.03 -27.83 -5.72
N VAL A 160 11.82 -26.59 -5.32
CA VAL A 160 11.35 -25.49 -6.18
C VAL A 160 12.55 -24.69 -6.69
N ARG A 161 12.60 -24.43 -7.99
CA ARG A 161 13.59 -23.52 -8.58
C ARG A 161 13.05 -22.10 -8.57
N GLU A 162 13.70 -21.19 -7.85
CA GLU A 162 13.33 -19.78 -7.82
C GLU A 162 14.01 -19.01 -8.96
N VAL A 163 13.23 -18.12 -9.62
CA VAL A 163 13.72 -17.21 -10.65
C VAL A 163 13.15 -15.80 -10.43
N PRO A 164 13.82 -14.74 -10.90
CA PRO A 164 13.32 -13.38 -10.74
C PRO A 164 11.92 -13.18 -11.36
N TYR A 165 11.06 -12.46 -10.65
CA TYR A 165 9.78 -12.01 -11.19
C TYR A 165 10.00 -10.90 -12.23
N THR A 166 9.53 -11.13 -13.46
CA THR A 166 9.75 -10.21 -14.59
C THR A 166 8.58 -9.25 -14.83
N GLY A 167 7.48 -9.44 -14.10
CA GLY A 167 6.20 -8.76 -14.36
C GLY A 167 5.40 -9.46 -15.45
N GLY A 168 4.09 -9.21 -15.48
CA GLY A 168 3.17 -9.87 -16.40
C GLY A 168 2.97 -11.35 -16.06
N VAL A 169 2.29 -12.09 -16.95
CA VAL A 169 1.88 -13.49 -16.73
C VAL A 169 2.33 -14.43 -17.84
N ALA A 170 2.98 -13.92 -18.88
CA ALA A 170 3.27 -14.67 -20.10
C ALA A 170 4.01 -16.00 -19.84
N LEU A 171 5.02 -16.03 -18.96
CA LEU A 171 5.73 -17.27 -18.68
C LEU A 171 4.82 -18.31 -18.00
N THR A 172 3.99 -17.88 -17.07
CA THR A 172 3.03 -18.77 -16.39
C THR A 172 1.94 -19.26 -17.33
N VAL A 173 1.49 -18.44 -18.28
CA VAL A 173 0.50 -18.82 -19.29
C VAL A 173 1.04 -19.89 -20.26
N HIS A 174 2.30 -19.76 -20.66
CA HIS A 174 2.89 -20.65 -21.70
C HIS A 174 3.61 -21.87 -21.18
N ASP A 175 4.01 -21.93 -19.88
CA ASP A 175 4.74 -23.05 -19.30
C ASP A 175 3.98 -23.63 -18.10
N PRO A 176 3.46 -24.89 -18.19
CA PRO A 176 2.79 -25.55 -17.08
C PRO A 176 3.71 -25.88 -15.89
N LYS A 177 5.02 -25.75 -16.06
CA LYS A 177 6.01 -25.90 -14.95
C LYS A 177 6.31 -24.57 -14.26
N MET A 178 5.73 -23.47 -14.73
CA MET A 178 5.92 -22.15 -14.15
C MET A 178 4.81 -21.83 -13.15
N ALA A 179 5.23 -21.43 -11.95
CA ALA A 179 4.39 -20.73 -10.96
C ALA A 179 4.93 -19.31 -10.77
N GLN A 180 4.09 -18.39 -10.34
CA GLN A 180 4.53 -17.03 -10.00
C GLN A 180 3.79 -16.47 -8.80
N GLN A 181 4.39 -15.47 -8.16
CA GLN A 181 3.70 -14.62 -7.21
C GLN A 181 2.67 -13.74 -7.90
N GLY A 182 1.62 -13.37 -7.18
CA GLY A 182 0.64 -12.41 -7.65
C GLY A 182 -0.32 -11.98 -6.54
N TYR A 183 -1.23 -11.11 -6.90
CA TYR A 183 -2.39 -10.76 -6.09
C TYR A 183 -3.64 -11.32 -6.74
N VAL A 184 -4.49 -11.97 -5.96
CA VAL A 184 -5.61 -12.79 -6.45
C VAL A 184 -6.61 -12.00 -7.32
N TYR A 185 -6.67 -10.70 -7.18
CA TYR A 185 -7.51 -9.79 -7.96
C TYR A 185 -6.81 -9.20 -9.19
N SER A 186 -5.56 -9.54 -9.47
CA SER A 186 -4.77 -8.99 -10.59
C SER A 186 -4.24 -10.12 -11.49
N GLU A 187 -3.05 -10.65 -11.26
CA GLU A 187 -2.37 -11.57 -12.17
C GLU A 187 -3.17 -12.83 -12.53
N PRO A 188 -3.93 -13.49 -11.63
CA PRO A 188 -4.75 -14.63 -12.02
C PRO A 188 -5.86 -14.26 -13.01
N LEU A 189 -6.40 -13.05 -12.92
CA LEU A 189 -7.41 -12.56 -13.86
C LEU A 189 -6.79 -12.28 -15.23
N LEU A 190 -5.61 -11.64 -15.24
CA LEU A 190 -4.85 -11.38 -16.46
C LEU A 190 -4.48 -12.68 -17.18
N ALA A 191 -3.98 -13.68 -16.45
CA ALA A 191 -3.61 -14.96 -17.05
C ALA A 191 -4.81 -15.71 -17.63
N ARG A 192 -6.00 -15.61 -17.02
CA ARG A 192 -7.24 -16.15 -17.59
C ARG A 192 -7.68 -15.40 -18.84
N GLN A 193 -7.50 -14.08 -18.86
CA GLN A 193 -7.78 -13.27 -20.06
C GLN A 193 -6.85 -13.66 -21.23
N GLU A 194 -5.61 -14.05 -20.94
CA GLU A 194 -4.67 -14.59 -21.92
C GLU A 194 -4.96 -16.06 -22.29
N GLY A 195 -6.06 -16.65 -21.82
CA GLY A 195 -6.57 -17.96 -22.21
C GLY A 195 -6.04 -19.14 -21.38
N ALA A 196 -5.37 -18.89 -20.25
CA ALA A 196 -4.91 -19.97 -19.38
C ALA A 196 -5.91 -20.28 -18.27
N GLU A 197 -6.19 -21.57 -18.04
CA GLU A 197 -6.87 -22.03 -16.83
C GLU A 197 -5.90 -21.97 -15.64
N ILE A 198 -6.25 -21.20 -14.60
CA ILE A 198 -5.35 -20.85 -13.50
C ILE A 198 -5.85 -21.39 -12.15
N THR A 199 -4.98 -22.12 -11.48
CA THR A 199 -5.07 -22.45 -10.05
C THR A 199 -4.32 -21.41 -9.23
N THR A 200 -4.90 -20.99 -8.10
CA THR A 200 -4.29 -20.07 -7.13
C THR A 200 -4.16 -20.72 -5.77
N LEU A 201 -3.06 -20.46 -5.06
CA LEU A 201 -2.83 -20.86 -3.67
C LEU A 201 -2.60 -19.58 -2.84
N MET A 202 -3.51 -19.30 -1.90
CA MET A 202 -3.44 -18.09 -1.07
C MET A 202 -2.45 -18.26 0.07
N LEU A 203 -1.55 -17.29 0.27
CA LEU A 203 -0.60 -17.32 1.40
C LEU A 203 -1.33 -17.17 2.76
N SER A 204 -2.48 -16.48 2.77
CA SER A 204 -3.34 -16.37 3.95
C SER A 204 -3.85 -17.72 4.44
N ASP A 205 -4.07 -18.70 3.55
CA ASP A 205 -4.57 -20.03 3.92
C ASP A 205 -3.53 -20.88 4.67
N ILE A 206 -2.26 -20.52 4.56
CA ILE A 206 -1.15 -21.19 5.28
C ILE A 206 -0.59 -20.37 6.45
N GLY A 207 -1.26 -19.26 6.80
CA GLY A 207 -0.97 -18.43 7.97
C GLY A 207 -0.06 -17.23 7.71
N PHE A 208 0.20 -16.85 6.45
CA PHE A 208 0.79 -15.55 6.16
C PHE A 208 -0.31 -14.59 5.72
N ASP A 209 -0.91 -13.89 6.69
CA ASP A 209 -2.11 -13.07 6.49
C ASP A 209 -2.00 -11.67 7.14
N PRO A 210 -0.97 -10.86 6.83
CA PRO A 210 -0.90 -9.48 7.29
C PRO A 210 -2.02 -8.63 6.67
N TYR A 211 -2.32 -7.45 7.27
CA TYR A 211 -3.18 -6.47 6.62
C TYR A 211 -2.56 -5.98 5.31
N SER A 212 -3.38 -5.75 4.29
CA SER A 212 -2.96 -5.21 3.00
C SER A 212 -3.73 -3.94 2.63
N SER A 213 -3.22 -3.19 1.65
CA SER A 213 -3.74 -1.87 1.26
C SER A 213 -3.96 -0.98 2.49
N VAL A 214 -2.94 -0.91 3.36
CA VAL A 214 -2.98 -0.07 4.56
C VAL A 214 -2.67 1.38 4.20
N LEU A 215 -3.43 2.32 4.80
CA LEU A 215 -3.12 3.74 4.73
C LEU A 215 -2.08 4.06 5.80
N VAL A 216 -0.94 4.60 5.38
CA VAL A 216 0.16 4.97 6.25
C VAL A 216 0.48 6.45 6.19
N THR A 217 1.03 6.96 7.27
CA THR A 217 1.56 8.31 7.39
C THR A 217 2.77 8.32 8.33
N THR A 218 3.31 9.50 8.66
CA THR A 218 4.39 9.61 9.66
C THR A 218 3.84 9.78 11.06
N GLY A 219 4.52 9.23 12.06
CA GLY A 219 4.19 9.50 13.47
C GLY A 219 4.28 10.99 13.81
N LYS A 220 5.13 11.74 13.08
CA LYS A 220 5.16 13.21 13.17
C LYS A 220 3.82 13.81 12.79
N LEU A 221 3.25 13.44 11.63
CA LEU A 221 1.96 13.97 11.17
C LEU A 221 0.82 13.61 12.12
N VAL A 222 0.84 12.38 12.66
CA VAL A 222 -0.13 11.94 13.68
C VAL A 222 -0.13 12.85 14.90
N ARG A 223 1.04 13.28 15.36
CA ARG A 223 1.17 14.13 16.56
C ARG A 223 0.91 15.62 16.30
N GLU A 224 1.35 16.13 15.15
CA GLU A 224 1.30 17.56 14.84
C GLU A 224 -0.01 17.98 14.16
N GLU A 225 -0.62 17.09 13.34
CA GLU A 225 -1.82 17.38 12.55
C GLU A 225 -2.89 16.25 12.68
N PRO A 226 -3.30 15.86 13.90
CA PRO A 226 -4.23 14.72 14.09
C PRO A 226 -5.58 14.92 13.38
N ASP A 227 -6.05 16.17 13.24
CA ASP A 227 -7.29 16.46 12.52
C ASP A 227 -7.17 16.21 11.01
N LEU A 228 -6.00 16.48 10.42
CA LEU A 228 -5.74 16.14 9.02
C LEU A 228 -5.79 14.61 8.82
N VAL A 229 -5.14 13.87 9.73
CA VAL A 229 -5.15 12.40 9.69
C VAL A 229 -6.57 11.85 9.83
N ARG A 230 -7.36 12.38 10.77
CA ARG A 230 -8.76 11.96 10.99
C ARG A 230 -9.63 12.16 9.75
N ARG A 231 -9.52 13.33 9.10
CA ARG A 231 -10.26 13.65 7.87
C ARG A 231 -9.86 12.74 6.72
N MET A 232 -8.55 12.45 6.57
CA MET A 232 -8.08 11.54 5.51
C MET A 232 -8.54 10.10 5.76
N VAL A 233 -8.51 9.61 7.00
CA VAL A 233 -9.01 8.28 7.36
C VAL A 233 -10.51 8.19 7.11
N ALA A 234 -11.29 9.19 7.50
CA ALA A 234 -12.74 9.24 7.25
C ALA A 234 -13.05 9.19 5.75
N ALA A 235 -12.38 10.02 4.95
CA ALA A 235 -12.54 10.02 3.49
C ALA A 235 -12.14 8.67 2.86
N ALA A 236 -11.06 8.04 3.33
CA ALA A 236 -10.60 6.75 2.82
C ALA A 236 -11.59 5.62 3.17
N ILE A 237 -12.09 5.56 4.41
CA ILE A 237 -13.09 4.56 4.83
C ILE A 237 -14.37 4.71 4.00
N ALA A 238 -14.91 5.93 3.89
CA ALA A 238 -16.09 6.21 3.08
C ALA A 238 -15.86 5.85 1.60
N GLY A 239 -14.69 6.17 1.07
CA GLY A 239 -14.30 5.82 -0.29
C GLY A 239 -14.27 4.30 -0.53
N TRP A 240 -13.70 3.54 0.38
CA TRP A 240 -13.69 2.08 0.30
C TRP A 240 -15.08 1.46 0.43
N GLN A 241 -15.89 1.92 1.39
CA GLN A 241 -17.29 1.46 1.53
C GLN A 241 -18.08 1.71 0.24
N ARG A 242 -17.93 2.91 -0.32
CA ARG A 242 -18.61 3.28 -1.57
C ARG A 242 -18.11 2.49 -2.76
N TYR A 243 -16.79 2.30 -2.89
CA TYR A 243 -16.18 1.52 -3.98
C TYR A 243 -16.65 0.06 -3.98
N LEU A 244 -16.66 -0.57 -2.81
CA LEU A 244 -17.12 -1.96 -2.69
C LEU A 244 -18.63 -2.09 -2.98
N ALA A 245 -19.43 -1.05 -2.74
CA ALA A 245 -20.86 -1.04 -3.06
C ALA A 245 -21.13 -0.78 -4.55
N ASP A 246 -20.51 0.27 -5.11
CA ASP A 246 -20.68 0.71 -6.50
C ASP A 246 -19.35 1.22 -7.08
N PRO A 247 -18.63 0.37 -7.83
CA PRO A 247 -17.31 0.71 -8.37
C PRO A 247 -17.34 1.44 -9.72
N ALA A 248 -18.52 1.64 -10.33
CA ALA A 248 -18.64 1.99 -11.75
C ALA A 248 -17.88 3.28 -12.11
N ALA A 249 -18.12 4.37 -11.39
CA ALA A 249 -17.49 5.67 -11.65
C ALA A 249 -15.96 5.61 -11.44
N THR A 250 -15.53 4.91 -10.39
CA THR A 250 -14.11 4.76 -10.06
C THR A 250 -13.39 3.86 -11.06
N ASN A 251 -13.99 2.75 -11.47
CA ASN A 251 -13.41 1.88 -12.50
C ASN A 251 -13.25 2.63 -13.83
N ALA A 252 -14.23 3.44 -14.24
CA ALA A 252 -14.11 4.30 -15.40
C ALA A 252 -12.97 5.33 -15.30
N HIS A 253 -12.64 5.78 -14.09
CA HIS A 253 -11.48 6.63 -13.85
C HIS A 253 -10.17 5.84 -13.90
N LEU A 254 -10.10 4.68 -13.22
CA LEU A 254 -8.92 3.80 -13.21
C LEU A 254 -8.48 3.40 -14.61
N LEU A 255 -9.41 3.10 -15.52
CA LEU A 255 -9.12 2.84 -16.94
C LEU A 255 -8.37 3.98 -17.65
N LYS A 256 -8.55 5.22 -17.18
CA LYS A 256 -7.89 6.39 -17.79
C LYS A 256 -6.52 6.68 -17.20
N VAL A 257 -6.30 6.32 -15.94
CA VAL A 257 -5.08 6.71 -15.19
C VAL A 257 -4.10 5.56 -15.00
N ASN A 258 -4.48 4.31 -15.33
CA ASN A 258 -3.56 3.17 -15.30
C ASN A 258 -2.68 3.18 -16.56
N PRO A 259 -1.34 3.34 -16.46
CA PRO A 259 -0.45 3.41 -17.61
C PRO A 259 -0.14 2.05 -18.24
N GLU A 260 -0.34 0.94 -17.51
CA GLU A 260 -0.08 -0.43 -18.00
C GLU A 260 -1.24 -0.97 -18.86
N GLY A 261 -2.39 -0.29 -18.82
CA GLY A 261 -3.62 -0.77 -19.45
C GLY A 261 -4.25 -1.92 -18.66
N VAL A 262 -5.51 -1.78 -18.32
CA VAL A 262 -6.29 -2.82 -17.62
C VAL A 262 -7.63 -2.96 -18.31
N ALA A 263 -8.12 -4.20 -18.51
CA ALA A 263 -9.42 -4.41 -19.11
C ALA A 263 -10.55 -4.09 -18.11
N PRO A 264 -11.69 -3.53 -18.59
CA PRO A 264 -12.83 -3.21 -17.72
C PRO A 264 -13.31 -4.40 -16.91
N GLU A 265 -13.34 -5.59 -17.50
CA GLU A 265 -13.77 -6.84 -16.88
C GLU A 265 -12.83 -7.25 -15.73
N MET A 266 -11.54 -6.97 -15.85
CA MET A 266 -10.57 -7.25 -14.78
C MET A 266 -10.83 -6.37 -13.55
N LEU A 267 -11.11 -5.07 -13.75
CA LEU A 267 -11.47 -4.19 -12.64
C LEU A 267 -12.76 -4.65 -11.95
N ALA A 268 -13.80 -5.00 -12.74
CA ALA A 268 -15.07 -5.47 -12.19
C ALA A 268 -14.88 -6.76 -11.35
N ARG A 269 -14.18 -7.76 -11.89
CA ARG A 269 -13.84 -9.00 -11.17
C ARG A 269 -12.96 -8.76 -9.98
N GLY A 270 -11.99 -7.84 -10.09
CA GLY A 270 -11.11 -7.46 -8.98
C GLY A 270 -11.89 -6.93 -7.78
N VAL A 271 -12.94 -6.11 -8.00
CA VAL A 271 -13.79 -5.61 -6.92
C VAL A 271 -14.59 -6.73 -6.25
N GLU A 272 -15.11 -7.69 -7.01
CA GLU A 272 -15.82 -8.85 -6.46
C GLU A 272 -14.92 -9.61 -5.46
N ILE A 273 -13.66 -9.83 -5.83
CA ILE A 273 -12.68 -10.51 -4.98
C ILE A 273 -12.33 -9.63 -3.76
N LEU A 274 -12.11 -8.33 -3.98
CA LEU A 274 -11.77 -7.39 -2.90
C LEU A 274 -12.84 -7.30 -1.82
N ARG A 275 -14.13 -7.45 -2.15
CA ARG A 275 -15.20 -7.51 -1.13
C ARG A 275 -14.93 -8.58 -0.09
N GLY A 276 -14.54 -9.79 -0.52
CA GLY A 276 -14.20 -10.89 0.39
C GLY A 276 -12.89 -10.69 1.17
N LEU A 277 -11.95 -9.92 0.62
CA LEU A 277 -10.69 -9.60 1.31
C LEU A 277 -10.83 -8.44 2.31
N CYS A 278 -11.62 -7.44 1.96
CA CYS A 278 -11.85 -6.27 2.80
C CYS A 278 -12.87 -6.55 3.91
N LEU A 279 -13.88 -7.36 3.63
CA LEU A 279 -14.98 -7.71 4.53
C LEU A 279 -15.16 -9.24 4.63
N PRO A 280 -14.17 -9.97 5.15
CA PRO A 280 -14.25 -11.42 5.24
C PRO A 280 -15.31 -11.87 6.25
N ASP A 281 -15.82 -13.10 6.06
CA ASP A 281 -16.66 -13.84 7.01
C ASP A 281 -17.92 -13.05 7.45
N GLY A 282 -18.51 -12.26 6.54
CA GLY A 282 -19.69 -11.45 6.83
C GLY A 282 -19.41 -10.22 7.71
N MET A 283 -18.17 -9.78 7.78
CA MET A 283 -17.80 -8.52 8.45
C MET A 283 -18.66 -7.37 7.93
N PRO A 284 -19.33 -6.62 8.79
CA PRO A 284 -20.20 -5.54 8.34
C PRO A 284 -19.38 -4.36 7.78
N PRO A 285 -19.92 -3.62 6.79
CA PRO A 285 -19.21 -2.51 6.13
C PRO A 285 -18.70 -1.42 7.08
N GLU A 286 -19.35 -1.23 8.22
CA GLU A 286 -18.99 -0.26 9.26
C GLU A 286 -17.65 -0.61 9.94
N ARG A 287 -17.23 -1.88 9.85
CA ARG A 287 -15.95 -2.36 10.39
C ARG A 287 -14.80 -2.24 9.40
N LEU A 288 -15.06 -1.76 8.18
CA LEU A 288 -14.01 -1.53 7.18
C LEU A 288 -12.97 -0.54 7.72
N GLY A 289 -11.72 -0.79 7.46
CA GLY A 289 -10.61 0.03 7.93
C GLY A 289 -10.08 -0.34 9.31
N THR A 290 -10.78 -1.18 10.09
CA THR A 290 -10.39 -1.52 11.46
C THR A 290 -9.12 -2.36 11.52
N MET A 291 -8.42 -2.26 12.66
CA MET A 291 -7.24 -3.06 12.99
C MET A 291 -7.30 -3.51 14.45
N THR A 292 -6.51 -4.52 14.82
CA THR A 292 -6.38 -4.98 16.20
C THR A 292 -4.91 -5.08 16.62
N ALA A 293 -4.63 -4.80 17.87
CA ALA A 293 -3.29 -4.94 18.45
C ALA A 293 -2.78 -6.39 18.30
N ALA A 294 -3.63 -7.38 18.56
CA ALA A 294 -3.26 -8.78 18.50
C ALA A 294 -2.71 -9.20 17.12
N ARG A 295 -3.29 -8.72 16.01
CA ARG A 295 -2.77 -9.04 14.66
C ARG A 295 -1.45 -8.36 14.36
N TRP A 296 -1.19 -7.16 14.90
CA TRP A 296 0.10 -6.50 14.77
C TRP A 296 1.18 -7.19 15.60
N ASP A 297 0.85 -7.65 16.82
CA ASP A 297 1.75 -8.44 17.66
C ASP A 297 2.10 -9.78 17.01
N GLU A 298 1.10 -10.47 16.44
CA GLU A 298 1.29 -11.72 15.69
C GLU A 298 2.17 -11.51 14.45
N LEU A 299 1.92 -10.45 13.65
CA LEU A 299 2.74 -10.12 12.49
C LEU A 299 4.20 -9.88 12.90
N LEU A 300 4.44 -9.06 13.92
CA LEU A 300 5.81 -8.77 14.36
C LEU A 300 6.49 -10.05 14.90
N ALA A 301 5.79 -10.87 15.67
CA ALA A 301 6.33 -12.15 16.14
C ALA A 301 6.68 -13.07 14.97
N GLN A 302 5.81 -13.16 13.96
CA GLN A 302 6.04 -13.95 12.75
C GLN A 302 7.26 -13.41 11.98
N MET A 303 7.33 -12.10 11.72
CA MET A 303 8.47 -11.50 11.01
C MET A 303 9.78 -11.62 11.78
N THR A 304 9.78 -11.46 13.11
CA THR A 304 10.97 -11.67 13.96
C THR A 304 11.42 -13.13 13.94
N ALA A 305 10.47 -14.06 13.87
CA ALA A 305 10.81 -15.47 13.72
C ALA A 305 11.45 -15.76 12.34
N LEU A 306 11.11 -15.02 11.28
CA LEU A 306 11.72 -15.13 9.95
C LEU A 306 13.09 -14.44 9.91
N ASP A 307 13.19 -13.26 10.48
CA ASP A 307 14.43 -12.47 10.60
C ASP A 307 14.67 -12.06 12.05
N PRO A 308 15.51 -12.82 12.79
CA PRO A 308 15.86 -12.49 14.18
C PRO A 308 16.51 -11.12 14.37
N SER A 309 17.04 -10.51 13.31
CA SER A 309 17.63 -9.17 13.39
C SER A 309 16.61 -8.06 13.69
N LEU A 310 15.31 -8.34 13.56
CA LEU A 310 14.21 -7.45 13.92
C LEU A 310 13.98 -7.37 15.43
N ALA A 311 14.47 -8.35 16.20
CA ALA A 311 14.27 -8.41 17.64
C ALA A 311 14.79 -7.14 18.32
N GLY A 312 13.92 -6.47 19.08
CA GLY A 312 14.25 -5.25 19.81
C GLY A 312 14.37 -3.97 18.96
N LYS A 313 14.32 -4.07 17.63
CA LYS A 313 14.34 -2.89 16.74
C LYS A 313 12.98 -2.25 16.52
N VAL A 314 11.92 -3.05 16.58
CA VAL A 314 10.54 -2.63 16.30
C VAL A 314 9.64 -3.07 17.45
N LYS A 315 8.70 -2.22 17.84
CA LYS A 315 7.57 -2.60 18.69
C LYS A 315 6.31 -2.57 17.83
N ALA A 316 5.44 -3.56 17.96
CA ALA A 316 4.20 -3.62 17.19
C ALA A 316 3.36 -2.35 17.39
N ALA A 317 3.29 -1.82 18.63
CA ALA A 317 2.56 -0.58 18.93
C ALA A 317 3.10 0.67 18.21
N ASP A 318 4.33 0.65 17.70
CA ASP A 318 4.88 1.76 16.91
C ASP A 318 4.46 1.69 15.43
N CYS A 319 3.94 0.54 14.96
CA CYS A 319 3.57 0.32 13.57
C CYS A 319 2.18 0.83 13.20
N TYR A 320 1.31 1.08 14.18
CA TYR A 320 -0.08 1.46 13.94
C TYR A 320 -0.63 2.37 15.03
N THR A 321 -1.77 3.02 14.74
CA THR A 321 -2.64 3.65 15.74
C THR A 321 -4.11 3.36 15.44
N LEU A 322 -4.92 3.19 16.49
CA LEU A 322 -6.37 3.00 16.39
C LEU A 322 -7.15 4.30 16.66
N GLU A 323 -6.45 5.40 16.90
CA GLU A 323 -7.03 6.68 17.35
C GLU A 323 -8.07 7.26 16.39
N PHE A 324 -7.89 7.02 15.08
CA PHE A 324 -8.70 7.60 14.02
C PHE A 324 -9.80 6.66 13.51
N LEU A 325 -9.88 5.45 14.04
CA LEU A 325 -10.89 4.45 13.66
C LEU A 325 -12.14 4.60 14.54
N GLN A 326 -13.31 4.44 13.94
CA GLN A 326 -14.56 4.42 14.70
C GLN A 326 -14.57 3.22 15.67
N LYS A 327 -15.03 3.45 16.88
CA LYS A 327 -15.13 2.42 17.92
C LYS A 327 -16.34 1.51 17.70
#